data_c1bc65d1e790b1d97ce6ea75d8cd1f71
#
_entry.id   c1bc65d1e790b1d97ce6ea75d8cd1f71
#
_cell.length_a   1.000
_cell.length_b   1.000
_cell.length_c   1.000
_cell.angle_alpha   90.00
_cell.angle_beta   90.00
_cell.angle_gamma   90.00
#
_symmetry.space_group_name_H-M   'P 1'
#
loop_
_entity.id
_entity.type
_entity.pdbx_description
1 polymer ?
#
loop_
_entity_poly.entity_id
_entity_poly.type
_entity_poly.pdbx_seq_one_letter_code
_entity_poly.pdbx_strand_id
1 'polypeptide(L)'
;MPKNPFVVRLAEPRDEAVIAGLVVEGFLDKFRPIFGRRMDQSVKIMEKWVRLEHSLGGVSSLVVEGHAPAEILASIGVRIGNSDDGALTRGLWKVLRRNLGYTRASWAATLLSYPRYTAISYEAYIERLVVTHEHRHQGMACALLEAAESLSREFDKETVGLHVSDDNLPALRLYEARGYKESSRQHSLLTSYFLGIREWLYLQKEL
;
A
#
# COMPACT_ATOMS: atom_id res chain seq x y z
N MET A 1 -18.29 -19.40 -11.46
CA MET A 1 -16.99 -18.74 -11.26
C MET A 1 -16.06 -19.72 -10.58
N PRO A 2 -14.83 -19.92 -11.01
CA PRO A 2 -13.92 -20.80 -10.27
C PRO A 2 -13.74 -20.19 -8.87
N LYS A 3 -13.92 -21.04 -7.85
CA LYS A 3 -13.72 -20.67 -6.45
C LYS A 3 -12.26 -20.22 -6.31
N ASN A 4 -12.04 -19.01 -5.81
CA ASN A 4 -10.70 -18.50 -5.55
C ASN A 4 -9.95 -19.52 -4.67
N PRO A 5 -8.79 -20.04 -5.10
CA PRO A 5 -8.07 -21.06 -4.35
C PRO A 5 -7.45 -20.53 -3.05
N PHE A 6 -7.46 -19.21 -2.85
CA PHE A 6 -6.83 -18.56 -1.71
C PHE A 6 -7.84 -18.13 -0.65
N VAL A 7 -7.46 -18.26 0.60
CA VAL A 7 -8.19 -17.69 1.73
C VAL A 7 -7.73 -16.24 1.89
N VAL A 8 -8.63 -15.32 1.58
CA VAL A 8 -8.43 -13.88 1.83
C VAL A 8 -9.22 -13.51 3.08
N ARG A 9 -8.57 -12.86 4.03
CA ARG A 9 -9.20 -12.37 5.26
C ARG A 9 -8.71 -10.98 5.65
N LEU A 10 -9.42 -10.35 6.55
CA LEU A 10 -8.93 -9.14 7.23
C LEU A 10 -7.69 -9.47 8.07
N ALA A 11 -6.74 -8.56 8.06
CA ALA A 11 -5.54 -8.67 8.89
C ALA A 11 -5.89 -8.46 10.37
N GLU A 12 -5.20 -9.21 11.22
CA GLU A 12 -5.25 -9.10 12.66
C GLU A 12 -3.98 -8.41 13.20
N PRO A 13 -3.97 -7.93 14.46
CA PRO A 13 -2.78 -7.28 15.03
C PRO A 13 -1.51 -8.14 14.97
N ARG A 14 -1.64 -9.46 15.01
CA ARG A 14 -0.51 -10.41 14.88
C ARG A 14 0.15 -10.38 13.50
N ASP A 15 -0.56 -9.92 12.46
CA ASP A 15 -0.07 -9.90 11.07
C ASP A 15 0.76 -8.65 10.76
N GLU A 16 0.70 -7.60 11.61
CA GLU A 16 1.31 -6.29 11.34
C GLU A 16 2.80 -6.37 11.02
N ALA A 17 3.54 -7.17 11.77
CA ALA A 17 4.98 -7.35 11.56
C ALA A 17 5.30 -8.05 10.23
N VAL A 18 4.50 -9.07 9.86
CA VAL A 18 4.67 -9.80 8.60
C VAL A 18 4.28 -8.90 7.42
N ILE A 19 3.15 -8.19 7.51
CA ILE A 19 2.74 -7.20 6.50
C ILE A 19 3.84 -6.15 6.30
N ALA A 20 4.43 -5.63 7.37
CA ALA A 20 5.51 -4.65 7.30
C ALA A 20 6.73 -5.19 6.54
N GLY A 21 7.12 -6.42 6.81
CA GLY A 21 8.19 -7.12 6.09
C GLY A 21 7.90 -7.23 4.60
N LEU A 22 6.71 -7.72 4.25
CA LEU A 22 6.25 -7.86 2.87
C LEU A 22 6.24 -6.53 2.12
N VAL A 23 5.75 -5.46 2.77
CA VAL A 23 5.72 -4.11 2.16
C VAL A 23 7.14 -3.61 1.90
N VAL A 24 8.04 -3.73 2.87
CA VAL A 24 9.44 -3.29 2.68
C VAL A 24 10.12 -4.06 1.57
N GLU A 25 9.92 -5.38 1.50
CA GLU A 25 10.47 -6.24 0.45
C GLU A 25 9.85 -5.91 -0.92
N GLY A 26 8.52 -5.79 -0.99
CA GLY A 26 7.80 -5.52 -2.23
C GLY A 26 8.09 -4.15 -2.83
N PHE A 27 8.50 -3.18 -2.03
CA PHE A 27 8.84 -1.81 -2.44
C PHE A 27 10.31 -1.45 -2.14
N LEU A 28 11.20 -2.42 -2.25
CA LEU A 28 12.60 -2.26 -1.88
C LEU A 28 13.28 -1.12 -2.64
N ASP A 29 12.96 -0.95 -3.93
CA ASP A 29 13.50 0.11 -4.78
C ASP A 29 13.10 1.50 -4.30
N LYS A 30 11.90 1.64 -3.73
CA LYS A 30 11.42 2.87 -3.11
C LYS A 30 12.06 3.09 -1.73
N PHE A 31 12.20 2.03 -0.92
CA PHE A 31 12.70 2.13 0.45
C PHE A 31 14.22 2.35 0.52
N ARG A 32 15.01 1.76 -0.38
CA ARG A 32 16.46 1.93 -0.40
C ARG A 32 16.91 3.39 -0.52
N PRO A 33 16.43 4.21 -1.46
CA PRO A 33 16.77 5.63 -1.53
C PRO A 33 16.31 6.43 -0.30
N ILE A 34 15.17 6.05 0.29
CA ILE A 34 14.59 6.75 1.44
C ILE A 34 15.41 6.49 2.71
N PHE A 35 15.72 5.24 3.01
CA PHE A 35 16.34 4.82 4.27
C PHE A 35 17.86 4.69 4.18
N GLY A 36 18.41 4.42 2.99
CA GLY A 36 19.85 4.29 2.77
C GLY A 36 20.49 3.30 3.74
N ARG A 37 21.49 3.77 4.51
CA ARG A 37 22.18 2.95 5.51
C ARG A 37 21.31 2.50 6.70
N ARG A 38 20.07 3.01 6.80
CA ARG A 38 19.12 2.68 7.86
C ARG A 38 18.01 1.73 7.40
N MET A 39 18.27 0.93 6.36
CA MET A 39 17.33 -0.09 5.90
C MET A 39 16.95 -1.09 7.02
N ASP A 40 17.81 -1.32 7.98
CA ASP A 40 17.54 -2.10 9.20
C ASP A 40 16.37 -1.56 10.02
N GLN A 41 16.07 -0.26 9.91
CA GLN A 41 14.95 0.39 10.59
C GLN A 41 13.65 0.38 9.79
N SER A 42 13.69 0.10 8.48
CA SER A 42 12.54 0.24 7.59
C SER A 42 11.37 -0.66 8.01
N VAL A 43 11.62 -1.93 8.33
CA VAL A 43 10.58 -2.87 8.77
C VAL A 43 9.94 -2.41 10.08
N LYS A 44 10.74 -1.98 11.08
CA LYS A 44 10.22 -1.46 12.36
C LYS A 44 9.39 -0.19 12.19
N ILE A 45 9.78 0.67 11.25
CA ILE A 45 9.03 1.90 10.95
C ILE A 45 7.73 1.53 10.27
N MET A 46 7.77 0.61 9.29
CA MET A 46 6.58 0.14 8.59
C MET A 46 5.61 -0.60 9.51
N GLU A 47 6.09 -1.45 10.42
CA GLU A 47 5.24 -2.10 11.42
C GLU A 47 4.49 -1.09 12.28
N LYS A 48 5.18 -0.04 12.76
CA LYS A 48 4.55 1.04 13.52
C LYS A 48 3.55 1.83 12.67
N TRP A 49 3.81 1.97 11.38
CA TRP A 49 2.88 2.62 10.45
C TRP A 49 1.62 1.78 10.28
N VAL A 50 1.74 0.48 9.94
CA VAL A 50 0.60 -0.43 9.79
C VAL A 50 -0.24 -0.47 11.08
N ARG A 51 0.42 -0.56 12.23
CA ARG A 51 -0.26 -0.50 13.55
C ARG A 51 -1.01 0.82 13.76
N LEU A 52 -0.42 1.94 13.36
CA LEU A 52 -1.04 3.25 13.47
C LEU A 52 -2.28 3.35 12.56
N GLU A 53 -2.20 2.87 11.33
CA GLU A 53 -3.34 2.80 10.40
C GLU A 53 -4.49 1.98 11.00
N HIS A 54 -4.21 0.79 11.53
CA HIS A 54 -5.22 -0.06 12.18
C HIS A 54 -5.82 0.60 13.42
N SER A 55 -5.01 1.25 14.26
CA SER A 55 -5.47 1.88 15.50
C SER A 55 -6.32 3.13 15.30
N LEU A 56 -6.08 3.89 14.23
CA LEU A 56 -6.83 5.09 13.90
C LEU A 56 -8.09 4.81 13.08
N GLY A 57 -8.20 3.60 12.52
CA GLY A 57 -9.24 3.25 11.55
C GLY A 57 -9.03 4.01 10.24
N GLY A 58 -9.67 3.59 9.19
CA GLY A 58 -9.59 4.25 7.88
C GLY A 58 -8.81 3.47 6.84
N VAL A 59 -7.79 2.69 7.23
CA VAL A 59 -7.12 1.73 6.35
C VAL A 59 -7.35 0.33 6.90
N SER A 60 -8.03 -0.50 6.12
CA SER A 60 -8.17 -1.94 6.37
C SER A 60 -7.12 -2.71 5.59
N SER A 61 -6.42 -3.64 6.22
CA SER A 61 -5.53 -4.54 5.50
C SER A 61 -6.21 -5.90 5.28
N LEU A 62 -6.11 -6.42 4.06
CA LEU A 62 -6.49 -7.80 3.72
C LEU A 62 -5.23 -8.59 3.42
N VAL A 63 -5.24 -9.86 3.78
CA VAL A 63 -4.09 -10.76 3.61
C VAL A 63 -4.51 -12.07 2.94
N VAL A 64 -3.57 -12.68 2.22
CA VAL A 64 -3.66 -14.07 1.75
C VAL A 64 -2.84 -14.92 2.70
N GLU A 65 -3.49 -15.88 3.36
CA GLU A 65 -2.80 -16.87 4.19
C GLU A 65 -2.13 -17.95 3.34
N GLY A 66 -0.96 -18.38 3.78
CA GLY A 66 -0.29 -19.56 3.29
C GLY A 66 -0.74 -20.84 3.99
N HIS A 67 -0.03 -21.93 3.74
CA HIS A 67 -0.34 -23.22 4.35
C HIS A 67 0.25 -23.39 5.75
N ALA A 68 1.33 -22.69 6.06
CA ALA A 68 1.94 -22.72 7.39
C ALA A 68 1.21 -21.76 8.36
N PRO A 69 1.15 -22.09 9.66
CA PRO A 69 0.55 -21.20 10.65
C PRO A 69 1.17 -19.80 10.63
N ALA A 70 0.33 -18.78 10.57
CA ALA A 70 0.73 -17.36 10.51
C ALA A 70 1.55 -16.95 9.28
N GLU A 71 1.62 -17.77 8.25
CA GLU A 71 2.24 -17.42 6.98
C GLU A 71 1.32 -16.48 6.20
N ILE A 72 1.85 -15.32 5.81
CA ILE A 72 1.16 -14.35 4.95
C ILE A 72 1.93 -14.24 3.64
N LEU A 73 1.27 -14.57 2.53
CA LEU A 73 1.87 -14.59 1.19
C LEU A 73 1.66 -13.28 0.42
N ALA A 74 0.60 -12.57 0.74
CA ALA A 74 0.26 -11.31 0.08
C ALA A 74 -0.57 -10.41 0.98
N SER A 75 -0.53 -9.11 0.74
CA SER A 75 -1.32 -8.12 1.47
C SER A 75 -1.74 -6.97 0.58
N ILE A 76 -2.92 -6.40 0.86
CA ILE A 76 -3.42 -5.16 0.30
C ILE A 76 -3.91 -4.25 1.44
N GLY A 77 -3.56 -2.97 1.38
CA GLY A 77 -4.13 -1.95 2.27
C GLY A 77 -5.16 -1.14 1.52
N VAL A 78 -6.35 -1.00 2.09
CA VAL A 78 -7.49 -0.27 1.50
C VAL A 78 -7.96 0.79 2.46
N ARG A 79 -7.91 2.04 2.05
CA ARG A 79 -8.48 3.17 2.76
C ARG A 79 -9.95 3.29 2.37
N ILE A 80 -10.84 3.12 3.35
CA ILE A 80 -12.28 3.12 3.13
C ILE A 80 -12.95 4.24 3.92
N GLY A 81 -12.45 4.50 5.12
CA GLY A 81 -13.04 5.48 6.03
C GLY A 81 -12.39 6.85 5.95
N ASN A 82 -13.07 7.83 6.54
CA ASN A 82 -12.46 9.11 6.87
C ASN A 82 -11.50 8.89 8.04
N SER A 83 -10.23 8.58 7.72
CA SER A 83 -9.17 8.61 8.72
C SER A 83 -8.90 10.05 9.13
N ASP A 84 -8.55 10.27 10.40
CA ASP A 84 -7.89 11.53 10.78
C ASP A 84 -6.49 11.55 10.16
N ASP A 85 -6.42 11.99 8.89
CA ASP A 85 -5.16 12.09 8.15
C ASP A 85 -4.13 12.97 8.89
N GLY A 86 -4.61 13.92 9.68
CA GLY A 86 -3.75 14.72 10.55
C GLY A 86 -3.15 13.90 11.69
N ALA A 87 -3.91 13.01 12.33
CA ALA A 87 -3.41 12.12 13.36
C ALA A 87 -2.42 11.10 12.79
N LEU A 88 -2.74 10.52 11.64
CA LEU A 88 -1.85 9.57 10.95
C LEU A 88 -0.53 10.25 10.57
N THR A 89 -0.58 11.43 9.95
CA THR A 89 0.61 12.22 9.58
C THR A 89 1.46 12.59 10.80
N ARG A 90 0.84 13.06 11.89
CA ARG A 90 1.54 13.37 13.14
C ARG A 90 2.16 12.12 13.77
N GLY A 91 1.44 11.00 13.75
CA GLY A 91 1.92 9.72 14.25
C GLY A 91 3.12 9.22 13.46
N LEU A 92 3.03 9.20 12.13
CA LEU A 92 4.11 8.81 11.23
C LEU A 92 5.35 9.71 11.43
N TRP A 93 5.15 11.03 11.52
CA TRP A 93 6.25 11.96 11.80
C TRP A 93 6.97 11.62 13.11
N LYS A 94 6.24 11.32 14.20
CA LYS A 94 6.83 10.88 15.46
C LYS A 94 7.65 9.60 15.31
N VAL A 95 7.13 8.62 14.55
CA VAL A 95 7.81 7.35 14.27
C VAL A 95 9.11 7.60 13.51
N LEU A 96 9.04 8.34 12.40
CA LEU A 96 10.22 8.67 11.58
C LEU A 96 11.27 9.41 12.39
N ARG A 97 10.88 10.47 13.11
CA ARG A 97 11.80 11.28 13.90
C ARG A 97 12.52 10.49 14.99
N ARG A 98 11.81 9.58 15.67
CA ARG A 98 12.39 8.75 16.74
C ARG A 98 13.40 7.73 16.23
N ASN A 99 13.21 7.22 15.02
CA ASN A 99 14.07 6.17 14.46
C ASN A 99 15.20 6.73 13.57
N LEU A 100 14.99 7.85 12.89
CA LEU A 100 15.91 8.40 11.90
C LEU A 100 16.59 9.72 12.31
N GLY A 101 16.10 10.40 13.36
CA GLY A 101 16.47 11.76 13.68
C GLY A 101 15.78 12.79 12.78
N TYR A 102 15.94 14.08 13.06
CA TYR A 102 15.14 15.13 12.44
C TYR A 102 15.35 15.24 10.91
N THR A 103 16.59 15.40 10.47
CA THR A 103 16.92 15.64 9.05
C THR A 103 16.53 14.50 8.13
N ARG A 104 16.83 13.26 8.53
CA ARG A 104 16.46 12.08 7.77
C ARG A 104 14.96 11.80 7.82
N ALA A 105 14.31 12.09 8.94
CA ALA A 105 12.87 11.98 9.06
C ALA A 105 12.15 12.94 8.11
N SER A 106 12.61 14.20 8.01
CA SER A 106 12.07 15.17 7.04
C SER A 106 12.23 14.68 5.61
N TRP A 107 13.40 14.17 5.27
CA TRP A 107 13.68 13.56 3.97
C TRP A 107 12.76 12.37 3.67
N ALA A 108 12.69 11.41 4.58
CA ALA A 108 11.83 10.22 4.44
C ALA A 108 10.35 10.63 4.32
N ALA A 109 9.86 11.54 5.16
CA ALA A 109 8.48 12.02 5.10
C ALA A 109 8.16 12.66 3.76
N THR A 110 9.09 13.46 3.20
CA THR A 110 8.91 14.11 1.91
C THR A 110 8.80 13.08 0.78
N LEU A 111 9.67 12.08 0.72
CA LEU A 111 9.61 11.06 -0.33
C LEU A 111 8.42 10.09 -0.15
N LEU A 112 8.08 9.74 1.09
CA LEU A 112 6.93 8.88 1.39
C LEU A 112 5.59 9.59 1.20
N SER A 113 5.54 10.91 1.06
CA SER A 113 4.32 11.66 0.74
C SER A 113 3.91 11.56 -0.74
N TYR A 114 4.69 10.90 -1.57
CA TYR A 114 4.35 10.65 -2.97
C TYR A 114 3.92 9.20 -3.20
N PRO A 115 2.96 8.97 -4.10
CA PRO A 115 2.12 9.97 -4.79
C PRO A 115 1.18 10.68 -3.82
N ARG A 116 0.79 11.92 -4.16
CA ARG A 116 -0.16 12.67 -3.34
C ARG A 116 -1.58 12.22 -3.65
N TYR A 117 -2.30 11.85 -2.62
CA TYR A 117 -3.71 11.49 -2.70
C TYR A 117 -4.52 12.32 -1.71
N THR A 118 -5.68 12.79 -2.14
CA THR A 118 -6.66 13.44 -1.29
C THR A 118 -7.88 12.53 -1.21
N ALA A 119 -8.22 12.10 0.00
CA ALA A 119 -9.35 11.21 0.20
C ALA A 119 -10.66 11.81 -0.30
N ILE A 120 -11.42 11.01 -1.05
CA ILE A 120 -12.75 11.35 -1.59
C ILE A 120 -13.77 10.46 -0.91
N SER A 121 -14.89 11.04 -0.46
CA SER A 121 -15.87 10.34 0.40
C SER A 121 -16.51 9.11 -0.25
N TYR A 122 -16.76 9.16 -1.56
CA TYR A 122 -17.36 8.06 -2.31
C TYR A 122 -16.33 7.07 -2.89
N GLU A 123 -15.04 7.28 -2.64
CA GLU A 123 -13.96 6.46 -3.16
C GLU A 123 -13.27 5.66 -2.06
N ALA A 124 -12.96 4.40 -2.34
CA ALA A 124 -11.96 3.64 -1.61
C ALA A 124 -10.61 3.77 -2.32
N TYR A 125 -9.52 3.81 -1.54
CA TYR A 125 -8.18 3.96 -2.11
C TYR A 125 -7.25 2.83 -1.71
N ILE A 126 -6.61 2.19 -2.69
CA ILE A 126 -5.63 1.15 -2.46
C ILE A 126 -4.27 1.80 -2.19
N GLU A 127 -3.81 1.68 -0.94
CA GLU A 127 -2.55 2.26 -0.46
C GLU A 127 -1.34 1.45 -0.94
N ARG A 128 -1.48 0.13 -0.95
CA ARG A 128 -0.41 -0.81 -1.28
C ARG A 128 -0.97 -2.18 -1.62
N LEU A 129 -0.34 -2.85 -2.56
CA LEU A 129 -0.60 -4.24 -2.91
C LEU A 129 0.75 -4.94 -3.08
N VAL A 130 0.97 -6.01 -2.34
CA VAL A 130 2.22 -6.75 -2.36
C VAL A 130 1.98 -8.26 -2.32
N VAL A 131 2.77 -9.00 -3.09
CA VAL A 131 2.81 -10.47 -3.10
C VAL A 131 4.26 -10.88 -2.94
N THR A 132 4.55 -11.88 -2.10
CA THR A 132 5.89 -12.47 -1.94
C THR A 132 6.46 -12.87 -3.30
N HIS A 133 7.74 -12.71 -3.49
CA HIS A 133 8.38 -12.93 -4.79
C HIS A 133 8.11 -14.35 -5.34
N GLU A 134 8.20 -15.36 -4.47
CA GLU A 134 8.05 -16.78 -4.82
C GLU A 134 6.62 -17.16 -5.21
N HIS A 135 5.63 -16.36 -4.79
CA HIS A 135 4.21 -16.63 -5.02
C HIS A 135 3.55 -15.67 -6.02
N ARG A 136 4.34 -14.90 -6.76
CA ARG A 136 3.83 -14.06 -7.85
C ARG A 136 3.27 -14.92 -8.99
N HIS A 137 2.43 -14.29 -9.82
CA HIS A 137 1.78 -14.93 -10.99
C HIS A 137 0.84 -16.10 -10.67
N GLN A 138 0.46 -16.29 -9.40
CA GLN A 138 -0.47 -17.33 -8.95
C GLN A 138 -1.90 -16.82 -8.72
N GLY A 139 -2.21 -15.56 -9.07
CA GLY A 139 -3.55 -14.98 -8.94
C GLY A 139 -3.85 -14.30 -7.60
N MET A 140 -2.94 -14.30 -6.62
CA MET A 140 -3.16 -13.70 -5.29
C MET A 140 -3.47 -12.20 -5.35
N ALA A 141 -2.78 -11.44 -6.22
CA ALA A 141 -3.06 -10.02 -6.40
C ALA A 141 -4.49 -9.79 -6.93
N CYS A 142 -4.97 -10.64 -7.85
CA CYS A 142 -6.34 -10.58 -8.34
C CYS A 142 -7.34 -10.87 -7.21
N ALA A 143 -7.07 -11.89 -6.38
CA ALA A 143 -7.90 -12.25 -5.25
C ALA A 143 -8.02 -11.12 -4.23
N LEU A 144 -6.90 -10.46 -3.92
CA LEU A 144 -6.87 -9.31 -3.02
C LEU A 144 -7.62 -8.11 -3.59
N LEU A 145 -7.50 -7.83 -4.90
CA LEU A 145 -8.24 -6.75 -5.55
C LEU A 145 -9.75 -7.03 -5.51
N GLU A 146 -10.19 -8.26 -5.81
CA GLU A 146 -11.61 -8.63 -5.70
C GLU A 146 -12.15 -8.46 -4.28
N ALA A 147 -11.38 -8.90 -3.28
CA ALA A 147 -11.77 -8.75 -1.88
C ALA A 147 -11.81 -7.27 -1.46
N ALA A 148 -10.85 -6.46 -1.91
CA ALA A 148 -10.82 -5.02 -1.66
C ALA A 148 -12.01 -4.30 -2.30
N GLU A 149 -12.37 -4.64 -3.54
CA GLU A 149 -13.53 -4.12 -4.24
C GLU A 149 -14.84 -4.53 -3.53
N SER A 150 -14.93 -5.79 -3.07
CA SER A 150 -16.09 -6.26 -2.30
C SER A 150 -16.23 -5.52 -0.98
N LEU A 151 -15.14 -5.39 -0.24
CA LEU A 151 -15.10 -4.61 1.00
C LEU A 151 -15.49 -3.15 0.76
N SER A 152 -15.04 -2.54 -0.35
CA SER A 152 -15.39 -1.17 -0.69
C SER A 152 -16.89 -1.00 -0.93
N ARG A 153 -17.55 -1.97 -1.60
CA ARG A 153 -19.02 -1.97 -1.78
C ARG A 153 -19.77 -2.10 -0.46
N GLU A 154 -19.28 -2.90 0.49
CA GLU A 154 -19.88 -3.04 1.83
C GLU A 154 -19.86 -1.70 2.60
N PHE A 155 -18.98 -0.78 2.25
CA PHE A 155 -18.88 0.57 2.82
C PHE A 155 -19.44 1.66 1.89
N ASP A 156 -20.36 1.30 0.99
CA ASP A 156 -21.07 2.21 0.08
C ASP A 156 -20.12 3.10 -0.77
N LYS A 157 -18.97 2.54 -1.18
CA LYS A 157 -18.07 3.24 -2.11
C LYS A 157 -18.50 2.98 -3.55
N GLU A 158 -18.45 4.02 -4.36
CA GLU A 158 -18.82 3.98 -5.78
C GLU A 158 -17.62 3.65 -6.66
N THR A 159 -16.41 4.02 -6.21
CA THR A 159 -15.17 3.84 -6.97
C THR A 159 -14.04 3.31 -6.11
N VAL A 160 -13.05 2.70 -6.77
CA VAL A 160 -11.75 2.35 -6.17
C VAL A 160 -10.65 3.00 -6.98
N GLY A 161 -9.79 3.76 -6.29
CA GLY A 161 -8.63 4.43 -6.86
C GLY A 161 -7.31 3.87 -6.36
N LEU A 162 -6.24 4.03 -7.13
CA LEU A 162 -4.87 3.70 -6.74
C LEU A 162 -3.86 4.51 -7.55
N HIS A 163 -2.65 4.62 -7.02
CA HIS A 163 -1.52 5.12 -7.81
C HIS A 163 -0.54 3.99 -8.13
N VAL A 164 0.01 4.04 -9.33
CA VAL A 164 1.08 3.15 -9.79
C VAL A 164 2.13 3.96 -10.53
N SER A 165 3.41 3.58 -10.41
CA SER A 165 4.48 4.21 -11.19
C SER A 165 4.43 3.78 -12.65
N ASP A 166 4.79 4.67 -13.56
CA ASP A 166 4.77 4.46 -15.02
C ASP A 166 5.69 3.32 -15.49
N ASP A 167 6.70 3.01 -14.72
CA ASP A 167 7.66 1.93 -14.98
C ASP A 167 7.21 0.54 -14.47
N ASN A 168 6.18 0.47 -13.61
CA ASN A 168 5.67 -0.80 -13.07
C ASN A 168 4.71 -1.50 -14.04
N LEU A 169 5.23 -1.91 -15.21
CA LEU A 169 4.45 -2.56 -16.26
C LEU A 169 3.65 -3.80 -15.81
N PRO A 170 4.18 -4.68 -14.93
CA PRO A 170 3.38 -5.80 -14.43
C PRO A 170 2.13 -5.37 -13.67
N ALA A 171 2.24 -4.36 -12.82
CA ALA A 171 1.11 -3.84 -12.05
C ALA A 171 0.10 -3.12 -12.97
N LEU A 172 0.57 -2.34 -13.93
CA LEU A 172 -0.29 -1.67 -14.92
C LEU A 172 -1.15 -2.68 -15.67
N ARG A 173 -0.54 -3.74 -16.22
CA ARG A 173 -1.27 -4.82 -16.91
C ARG A 173 -2.30 -5.50 -16.02
N LEU A 174 -1.96 -5.72 -14.73
CA LEU A 174 -2.90 -6.29 -13.77
C LEU A 174 -4.11 -5.39 -13.58
N TYR A 175 -3.91 -4.11 -13.32
CA TYR A 175 -4.98 -3.15 -13.08
C TYR A 175 -5.85 -2.94 -14.32
N GLU A 176 -5.26 -2.79 -15.50
CA GLU A 176 -5.98 -2.68 -16.77
C GLU A 176 -6.85 -3.92 -17.04
N ALA A 177 -6.30 -5.13 -16.84
CA ALA A 177 -7.04 -6.39 -16.98
C ALA A 177 -8.20 -6.53 -15.98
N ARG A 178 -8.13 -5.80 -14.84
CA ARG A 178 -9.18 -5.74 -13.82
C ARG A 178 -10.18 -4.59 -14.04
N GLY A 179 -10.03 -3.82 -15.12
CA GLY A 179 -10.94 -2.75 -15.52
C GLY A 179 -10.63 -1.38 -14.91
N TYR A 180 -9.48 -1.22 -14.27
CA TYR A 180 -9.00 0.09 -13.84
C TYR A 180 -8.59 0.91 -15.06
N LYS A 181 -8.93 2.19 -15.08
CA LYS A 181 -8.63 3.13 -16.15
C LYS A 181 -7.84 4.30 -15.62
N GLU A 182 -6.91 4.81 -16.41
CA GLU A 182 -6.17 6.02 -16.06
C GLU A 182 -7.11 7.22 -16.02
N SER A 183 -7.08 7.93 -14.90
CA SER A 183 -7.84 9.16 -14.66
C SER A 183 -6.95 10.40 -14.67
N SER A 184 -5.74 10.30 -14.12
CA SER A 184 -4.79 11.42 -14.11
C SER A 184 -3.35 10.95 -13.92
N ARG A 185 -2.40 11.90 -14.09
CA ARG A 185 -0.97 11.68 -13.85
C ARG A 185 -0.40 12.77 -12.95
N GLN A 186 0.52 12.35 -12.09
CA GLN A 186 1.30 13.26 -11.26
C GLN A 186 2.77 13.17 -11.65
N HIS A 187 3.32 14.27 -12.11
CA HIS A 187 4.74 14.37 -12.40
C HIS A 187 5.49 14.93 -11.19
N SER A 188 6.63 14.34 -10.84
CA SER A 188 7.44 14.77 -9.72
C SER A 188 8.93 14.70 -10.04
N LEU A 189 9.58 15.85 -10.11
CA LEU A 189 11.04 15.93 -10.27
C LEU A 189 11.77 15.29 -9.09
N LEU A 190 11.18 15.36 -7.89
CA LEU A 190 11.77 14.78 -6.68
C LEU A 190 11.81 13.25 -6.76
N THR A 191 10.70 12.61 -7.08
CA THR A 191 10.64 11.14 -7.20
C THR A 191 11.40 10.66 -8.43
N SER A 192 11.43 11.45 -9.51
CA SER A 192 12.24 11.15 -10.70
C SER A 192 13.73 11.07 -10.37
N TYR A 193 14.24 12.07 -9.63
CA TYR A 193 15.66 12.13 -9.30
C TYR A 193 16.10 11.11 -8.25
N PHE A 194 15.29 10.91 -7.19
CA PHE A 194 15.69 10.09 -6.05
C PHE A 194 15.17 8.64 -6.07
N LEU A 195 14.03 8.39 -6.73
CA LEU A 195 13.41 7.07 -6.82
C LEU A 195 13.43 6.50 -8.24
N GLY A 196 13.84 7.27 -9.24
CA GLY A 196 13.74 6.89 -10.65
C GLY A 196 12.32 6.94 -11.22
N ILE A 197 11.32 7.29 -10.43
CA ILE A 197 9.92 7.31 -10.82
C ILE A 197 9.57 8.69 -11.37
N ARG A 198 9.29 8.76 -12.68
CA ARG A 198 8.98 10.01 -13.37
C ARG A 198 7.54 10.44 -13.20
N GLU A 199 6.63 9.49 -13.36
CA GLU A 199 5.19 9.71 -13.34
C GLU A 199 4.50 8.71 -12.42
N TRP A 200 3.48 9.19 -11.76
CA TRP A 200 2.54 8.39 -11.01
C TRP A 200 1.19 8.45 -11.70
N LEU A 201 0.73 7.32 -12.23
CA LEU A 201 -0.56 7.19 -12.85
C LEU A 201 -1.60 6.96 -11.76
N TYR A 202 -2.64 7.78 -11.78
CA TYR A 202 -3.82 7.54 -10.95
C TYR A 202 -4.83 6.74 -11.75
N LEU A 203 -5.12 5.54 -11.29
CA LEU A 203 -6.07 4.64 -11.91
C LEU A 203 -7.32 4.52 -11.07
N GLN A 204 -8.49 4.51 -11.72
CA GLN A 204 -9.79 4.35 -11.07
C GLN A 204 -10.61 3.25 -11.73
N LYS A 205 -11.50 2.65 -10.94
CA LYS A 205 -12.50 1.69 -11.37
C LYS A 205 -13.83 1.97 -10.68
N GLU A 206 -14.93 1.99 -11.43
CA GLU A 206 -16.30 1.98 -10.90
C GLU A 206 -16.63 0.59 -10.32
N LEU A 207 -17.37 0.55 -9.20
CA LEU A 207 -17.68 -0.66 -8.44
C LEU A 207 -19.04 -1.28 -8.79
#